data_f87e73933084f939020a503c0ce2e4b1
#
_entry.id   f87e73933084f939020a503c0ce2e4b1
#
_cell.length_a   1.000
_cell.length_b   1.000
_cell.length_c   1.000
_cell.angle_alpha   90.00
_cell.angle_beta   90.00
_cell.angle_gamma   90.00
#
_symmetry.space_group_name_H-M   'P 1'
#
loop_
_entity.id
_entity.type
_entity.pdbx_description
1 polymer ?
#
loop_
_entity_poly.entity_id
_entity_poly.type
_entity_poly.pdbx_seq_one_letter_code
_entity_poly.pdbx_strand_id
1 'polypeptide(L)'
;MKCKMADIKIGGGIEMKVITLCGSLKFQKEMMEIAEKMALEDNCILTPIYPVLENYERTDEQLERLKEAHFKRIELSDAIFVINKNNYIGKSTNLEIEYAKKLGKEIMYLEQD
;
A
#
# COMPACT_ATOMS: atom_id res chain seq x y z
N MET A 1 2.41 4.56 24.37
CA MET A 1 2.35 3.09 24.23
C MET A 1 3.68 2.48 24.59
N LYS A 2 3.65 1.47 25.42
CA LYS A 2 4.88 0.85 25.86
C LYS A 2 5.24 -0.33 24.97
N CYS A 3 6.40 -0.24 24.34
CA CYS A 3 6.89 -1.33 23.50
C CYS A 3 7.65 -2.33 24.37
N LYS A 4 7.19 -3.55 24.42
CA LYS A 4 7.86 -4.60 25.18
C LYS A 4 8.86 -5.31 24.28
N MET A 5 10.03 -4.74 24.19
CA MET A 5 11.07 -5.31 23.34
C MET A 5 11.40 -6.75 23.72
N ALA A 6 11.23 -7.10 24.96
CA ALA A 6 11.52 -8.47 25.44
C ALA A 6 10.56 -9.50 24.83
N ASP A 7 9.39 -9.07 24.37
CA ASP A 7 8.42 -9.95 23.77
C ASP A 7 8.61 -10.10 22.26
N ILE A 8 9.54 -9.34 21.71
CA ILE A 8 9.83 -9.42 20.27
C ILE A 8 10.81 -10.53 20.04
N LYS A 9 10.38 -11.53 19.30
CA LYS A 9 11.22 -12.66 18.97
C LYS A 9 11.97 -12.38 17.67
N ILE A 10 13.22 -12.07 17.79
CA ILE A 10 14.06 -11.81 16.63
C ILE A 10 14.42 -13.14 15.99
N GLY A 11 14.15 -13.23 14.69
CA GLY A 11 14.47 -14.43 13.91
C GLY A 11 13.52 -15.60 14.08
N GLY A 12 12.65 -15.54 15.10
CA GLY A 12 11.66 -16.60 15.34
C GLY A 12 10.27 -16.04 15.57
N GLY A 13 10.05 -14.77 15.24
CA GLY A 13 8.76 -14.13 15.44
C GLY A 13 7.76 -14.46 14.35
N ILE A 14 6.65 -13.73 14.36
CA ILE A 14 5.60 -13.88 13.36
C ILE A 14 6.17 -13.50 11.99
N GLU A 15 5.98 -14.39 11.03
CA GLU A 15 6.36 -14.12 9.66
C GLU A 15 5.27 -13.27 9.02
N MET A 16 5.58 -12.01 8.79
CA MET A 16 4.60 -11.08 8.23
C MET A 16 4.78 -10.91 6.74
N LYS A 17 3.66 -10.98 6.03
CA LYS A 17 3.63 -10.65 4.62
C LYS A 17 3.64 -9.13 4.49
N VAL A 18 4.49 -8.60 3.63
CA VAL A 18 4.55 -7.17 3.37
C VAL A 18 3.65 -6.86 2.18
N ILE A 19 2.66 -6.02 2.38
CA ILE A 19 1.65 -5.71 1.37
C ILE A 19 1.56 -4.20 1.17
N THR A 20 1.70 -3.76 -0.07
CA THR A 20 1.52 -2.35 -0.42
C THR A 20 0.13 -2.13 -0.98
N LEU A 21 -0.59 -1.16 -0.42
CA LEU A 21 -1.90 -0.78 -0.95
C LEU A 21 -1.73 0.14 -2.14
N CYS A 22 -2.45 -0.14 -3.21
CA CYS A 22 -2.45 0.65 -4.44
C CYS A 22 -3.87 1.04 -4.78
N GLY A 23 -4.08 2.30 -5.13
CA GLY A 23 -5.43 2.76 -5.47
C GLY A 23 -5.46 4.26 -5.61
N SER A 24 -6.56 4.77 -6.15
CA SER A 24 -6.78 6.20 -6.26
C SER A 24 -6.87 6.83 -4.88
N LEU A 25 -6.30 8.02 -4.71
CA LEU A 25 -6.40 8.74 -3.44
C LEU A 25 -7.84 9.10 -3.07
N LYS A 26 -8.77 9.06 -4.03
CA LYS A 26 -10.18 9.26 -3.70
C LYS A 26 -10.72 8.12 -2.84
N PHE A 27 -10.02 6.99 -2.77
CA PHE A 27 -10.37 5.87 -1.91
C PHE A 27 -9.55 5.88 -0.61
N GLN A 28 -9.05 7.04 -0.20
CA GLN A 28 -8.21 7.16 1.00
C GLN A 28 -8.88 6.53 2.23
N LYS A 29 -10.16 6.81 2.42
CA LYS A 29 -10.87 6.26 3.57
C LYS A 29 -10.87 4.74 3.55
N GLU A 30 -11.19 4.16 2.41
CA GLU A 30 -11.21 2.70 2.26
C GLU A 30 -9.82 2.12 2.47
N MET A 31 -8.78 2.78 1.94
CA MET A 31 -7.41 2.31 2.14
C MET A 31 -7.01 2.33 3.60
N MET A 32 -7.40 3.37 4.33
CA MET A 32 -7.08 3.45 5.76
C MET A 32 -7.76 2.35 6.56
N GLU A 33 -9.02 2.08 6.26
CA GLU A 33 -9.79 1.02 6.92
C GLU A 33 -9.19 -0.35 6.63
N ILE A 34 -8.85 -0.60 5.37
CA ILE A 34 -8.27 -1.89 4.97
C ILE A 34 -6.87 -2.05 5.54
N ALA A 35 -6.09 -0.97 5.58
CA ALA A 35 -4.75 -1.02 6.17
C ALA A 35 -4.81 -1.46 7.63
N GLU A 36 -5.71 -0.87 8.40
CA GLU A 36 -5.87 -1.23 9.80
C GLU A 36 -6.31 -2.69 9.95
N LYS A 37 -7.31 -3.09 9.18
CA LYS A 37 -7.82 -4.46 9.24
C LYS A 37 -6.72 -5.46 8.95
N MET A 38 -5.98 -5.26 7.87
CA MET A 38 -4.94 -6.20 7.46
C MET A 38 -3.75 -6.19 8.41
N ALA A 39 -3.42 -5.03 8.97
CA ALA A 39 -2.35 -4.95 9.96
C ALA A 39 -2.71 -5.74 11.22
N LEU A 40 -3.97 -5.68 11.62
CA LEU A 40 -4.45 -6.46 12.77
C LEU A 40 -4.49 -7.95 12.48
N GLU A 41 -4.39 -8.34 11.22
CA GLU A 41 -4.31 -9.73 10.77
C GLU A 41 -2.87 -10.17 10.53
N ASP A 42 -1.92 -9.49 11.16
CA ASP A 42 -0.49 -9.80 11.13
C ASP A 42 0.17 -9.59 9.76
N ASN A 43 -0.27 -8.57 9.04
CA ASN A 43 0.41 -8.15 7.81
C ASN A 43 1.13 -6.83 8.04
N CYS A 44 2.26 -6.65 7.35
CA CYS A 44 2.95 -5.37 7.35
C CYS A 44 2.44 -4.56 6.16
N ILE A 45 1.71 -3.48 6.44
CA ILE A 45 1.04 -2.71 5.39
C ILE A 45 1.79 -1.43 5.07
N LEU A 46 2.03 -1.21 3.79
CA LEU A 46 2.60 0.02 3.26
C LEU A 46 1.53 0.74 2.46
N THR A 47 1.39 2.04 2.68
CA THR A 47 0.34 2.84 2.04
C THR A 47 0.93 3.99 1.26
N PRO A 48 0.16 4.56 0.31
CA PRO A 48 0.55 5.82 -0.29
C PRO A 48 0.63 6.92 0.78
N ILE A 49 1.33 7.99 0.46
CA ILE A 49 1.36 9.17 1.32
C ILE A 49 0.14 10.00 0.97
N TYR A 50 -0.73 10.21 1.96
CA TYR A 50 -1.97 10.96 1.76
C TYR A 50 -1.73 12.46 1.87
N PRO A 51 -2.52 13.28 1.15
CA PRO A 51 -2.40 14.73 1.26
C PRO A 51 -2.71 15.19 2.69
N VAL A 52 -1.94 16.15 3.17
CA VAL A 52 -2.15 16.71 4.51
C VAL A 52 -3.34 17.69 4.50
N LEU A 53 -3.48 18.45 3.41
CA LEU A 53 -4.54 19.43 3.27
C LEU A 53 -5.48 19.03 2.14
N GLU A 54 -6.77 19.33 2.31
CA GLU A 54 -7.80 18.94 1.36
C GLU A 54 -7.55 19.48 -0.06
N ASN A 55 -7.16 20.73 -0.17
CA ASN A 55 -6.92 21.36 -1.47
C ASN A 55 -5.44 21.57 -1.75
N TYR A 56 -4.62 20.66 -1.24
CA TYR A 56 -3.19 20.78 -1.41
C TYR A 56 -2.76 20.40 -2.82
N GLU A 57 -2.18 21.34 -3.53
CA GLU A 57 -1.64 21.09 -4.86
C GLU A 57 -0.16 20.77 -4.78
N ARG A 58 0.24 19.71 -5.39
CA ARG A 58 1.63 19.26 -5.43
C ARG A 58 2.22 19.61 -6.79
N THR A 59 3.49 19.99 -6.79
CA THR A 59 4.21 20.24 -8.05
C THR A 59 4.47 18.92 -8.77
N ASP A 60 4.78 19.02 -10.06
CA ASP A 60 5.12 17.84 -10.84
C ASP A 60 6.32 17.08 -10.25
N GLU A 61 7.31 17.82 -9.73
CA GLU A 61 8.48 17.21 -9.10
C GLU A 61 8.09 16.45 -7.84
N GLN A 62 7.19 17.02 -7.03
CA GLN A 62 6.71 16.35 -5.83
C GLN A 62 5.94 15.09 -6.18
N LEU A 63 5.08 15.17 -7.19
CA LEU A 63 4.32 14.01 -7.64
C LEU A 63 5.25 12.89 -8.12
N GLU A 64 6.31 13.24 -8.84
CA GLU A 64 7.27 12.25 -9.31
C GLU A 64 8.00 11.57 -8.15
N ARG A 65 8.39 12.34 -7.13
CA ARG A 65 9.02 11.76 -5.94
C ARG A 65 8.10 10.80 -5.20
N LEU A 66 6.83 11.18 -5.08
CA LEU A 66 5.85 10.32 -4.41
C LEU A 66 5.62 9.04 -5.20
N LYS A 67 5.60 9.14 -6.51
CA LYS A 67 5.46 7.99 -7.39
C LYS A 67 6.65 7.03 -7.24
N GLU A 68 7.86 7.57 -7.26
CA GLU A 68 9.06 6.76 -7.08
C GLU A 68 9.08 6.07 -5.72
N ALA A 69 8.69 6.80 -4.68
CA ALA A 69 8.63 6.23 -3.34
C ALA A 69 7.61 5.10 -3.27
N HIS A 70 6.49 5.25 -3.96
CA HIS A 70 5.47 4.20 -3.94
C HIS A 70 5.93 2.97 -4.72
N PHE A 71 6.60 3.16 -5.84
CA PHE A 71 7.19 2.04 -6.57
C PHE A 71 8.22 1.31 -5.70
N LYS A 72 8.96 2.04 -4.88
CA LYS A 72 9.91 1.41 -3.95
C LYS A 72 9.17 0.55 -2.92
N ARG A 73 8.02 1.01 -2.44
CA ARG A 73 7.21 0.19 -1.54
C ARG A 73 6.81 -1.12 -2.20
N ILE A 74 6.42 -1.05 -3.49
CA ILE A 74 6.06 -2.26 -4.24
C ILE A 74 7.25 -3.20 -4.34
N GLU A 75 8.45 -2.68 -4.61
CA GLU A 75 9.66 -3.49 -4.66
C GLU A 75 9.92 -4.22 -3.34
N LEU A 76 9.67 -3.55 -2.22
CA LEU A 76 9.90 -4.10 -0.89
C LEU A 76 8.81 -5.07 -0.44
N SER A 77 7.73 -5.16 -1.17
CA SER A 77 6.56 -5.93 -0.78
C SER A 77 6.57 -7.35 -1.35
N ASP A 78 5.85 -8.23 -0.69
CA ASP A 78 5.56 -9.57 -1.21
C ASP A 78 4.38 -9.51 -2.17
N ALA A 79 3.46 -8.56 -1.93
CA ALA A 79 2.24 -8.44 -2.69
C ALA A 79 1.77 -6.99 -2.73
N ILE A 80 0.89 -6.69 -3.66
CA ILE A 80 0.12 -5.46 -3.63
C ILE A 80 -1.35 -5.80 -3.45
N PHE A 81 -2.09 -4.89 -2.85
CA PHE A 81 -3.54 -5.02 -2.69
C PHE A 81 -4.17 -3.80 -3.36
N VAL A 82 -4.90 -4.05 -4.44
CA VAL A 82 -5.49 -3.00 -5.26
C VAL A 82 -6.88 -2.64 -4.75
N ILE A 83 -7.06 -1.36 -4.43
CA ILE A 83 -8.37 -0.86 -3.99
C ILE A 83 -9.11 -0.41 -5.25
N ASN A 84 -9.86 -1.34 -5.81
CA ASN A 84 -10.61 -1.10 -7.04
C ASN A 84 -12.11 -1.00 -6.77
N LYS A 85 -12.47 -0.14 -5.84
CA LYS A 85 -13.88 0.05 -5.47
C LYS A 85 -14.70 0.40 -6.71
N ASN A 86 -15.83 -0.29 -6.88
CA ASN A 86 -16.69 -0.18 -8.06
C ASN A 86 -15.93 -0.50 -9.35
N ASN A 87 -14.90 -1.35 -9.23
CA ASN A 87 -14.04 -1.76 -10.34
C ASN A 87 -13.26 -0.60 -10.97
N TYR A 88 -13.15 0.52 -10.25
CA TYR A 88 -12.37 1.66 -10.76
C TYR A 88 -10.89 1.46 -10.52
N ILE A 89 -10.10 1.58 -11.58
CA ILE A 89 -8.65 1.58 -11.51
C ILE A 89 -8.16 2.77 -12.33
N GLY A 90 -7.55 3.73 -11.64
CA GLY A 90 -7.02 4.91 -12.30
C GLY A 90 -5.71 4.62 -13.04
N LYS A 91 -5.26 5.61 -13.79
CA LYS A 91 -4.04 5.48 -14.60
C LYS A 91 -2.81 5.17 -13.76
N SER A 92 -2.63 5.89 -12.65
CA SER A 92 -1.48 5.66 -11.77
C SER A 92 -1.51 4.27 -11.15
N THR A 93 -2.67 3.84 -10.71
CA THR A 93 -2.84 2.52 -10.11
C THR A 93 -2.54 1.43 -11.14
N ASN A 94 -2.96 1.64 -12.39
CA ASN A 94 -2.68 0.68 -13.43
C ASN A 94 -1.18 0.53 -13.68
N LEU A 95 -0.42 1.63 -13.63
CA LEU A 95 1.03 1.57 -13.77
C LEU A 95 1.66 0.79 -12.62
N GLU A 96 1.12 0.93 -11.42
CA GLU A 96 1.59 0.21 -10.24
C GLU A 96 1.33 -1.29 -10.38
N ILE A 97 0.17 -1.65 -10.90
CA ILE A 97 -0.17 -3.05 -11.16
C ILE A 97 0.80 -3.66 -12.17
N GLU A 98 1.04 -2.95 -13.26
CA GLU A 98 1.97 -3.43 -14.29
C GLU A 98 3.39 -3.60 -13.73
N TYR A 99 3.81 -2.68 -12.87
CA TYR A 99 5.12 -2.77 -12.25
C TYR A 99 5.21 -3.99 -11.32
N ALA A 100 4.17 -4.22 -10.52
CA ALA A 100 4.13 -5.38 -9.63
C ALA A 100 4.16 -6.69 -10.43
N LYS A 101 3.44 -6.74 -11.55
CA LYS A 101 3.48 -7.91 -12.44
C LYS A 101 4.88 -8.15 -12.97
N LYS A 102 5.54 -7.10 -13.39
CA LYS A 102 6.91 -7.19 -13.92
C LYS A 102 7.87 -7.77 -12.88
N LEU A 103 7.66 -7.42 -11.61
CA LEU A 103 8.49 -7.91 -10.52
C LEU A 103 8.07 -9.28 -9.99
N GLY A 104 7.01 -9.85 -10.53
CA GLY A 104 6.52 -11.15 -10.09
C GLY A 104 5.83 -11.13 -8.73
N LYS A 105 5.32 -9.96 -8.32
CA LYS A 105 4.64 -9.85 -7.04
C LYS A 105 3.23 -10.40 -7.13
N GLU A 106 2.70 -10.89 -6.01
CA GLU A 106 1.32 -11.29 -5.90
C GLU A 106 0.42 -10.05 -6.02
N ILE A 107 -0.71 -10.17 -6.70
CA ILE A 107 -1.64 -9.05 -6.87
C ILE A 107 -3.01 -9.47 -6.36
N MET A 108 -3.49 -8.76 -5.34
CA MET A 108 -4.80 -8.98 -4.76
C MET A 108 -5.68 -7.79 -5.07
N TYR A 109 -6.98 -8.00 -5.13
CA TYR A 109 -7.95 -6.96 -5.45
C TYR A 109 -9.03 -6.89 -4.40
N LEU A 110 -9.51 -5.69 -4.10
CA LEU A 110 -10.64 -5.49 -3.19
C LEU A 110 -11.90 -6.13 -3.77
N GLU A 111 -12.18 -5.85 -5.04
CA GLU A 111 -13.34 -6.41 -5.72
C GLU A 111 -12.89 -7.40 -6.78
N GLN A 112 -13.46 -8.57 -6.71
CA GLN A 112 -13.18 -9.65 -7.66
C GLN A 112 -14.48 -10.02 -8.34
N ASP A 113 -14.45 -10.11 -9.65
CA ASP A 113 -15.62 -10.53 -10.42
C ASP A 113 -15.70 -12.03 -10.57
#